data_d83afb141b4ac37d4bd9396d26da2f15
#
_entry.id   d83afb141b4ac37d4bd9396d26da2f15
#
_cell.length_a   1.000
_cell.length_b   1.000
_cell.length_c   1.000
_cell.angle_alpha   90.00
_cell.angle_beta   90.00
_cell.angle_gamma   90.00
#
_symmetry.space_group_name_H-M   'P 1'
#
loop_
_entity.id
_entity.type
_entity.pdbx_description
1 polymer ?
#
loop_
_entity_poly.entity_id
_entity_poly.type
_entity_poly.pdbx_seq_one_letter_code
_entity_poly.pdbx_strand_id
1 'polypeptide(L)'
;MRGGKDKLARRCSPATPPGLPDHCEMGDSAFEGRAPGAWVIMSAGWRFTLPMWTGTRLVPWLRLLARHRFRVSPSRIHRAIGITAAALGNEVLAGIQWAVWGRGLRAARIEHDPIVILGHWRSGTTLLHELLACDPAFVAPTTVQCGVPSHFVLSEQFARERLGFLLPKRRPMDDMTMGFDRPQEDELALCNLGLPSPWWTVAFPNDPPPDPAYETLESLSPHDRDRWIATWLGFLRAIQFEHHGRLVLKNPLHTFRVPLIRGVFPKADFIHIVRDPREMVPSCLHFWRRIAEDHGLQRPLAADLENRVFASLVRMDRRLHETWETIPERRRQRIRYEDLVADPIGVLRGVYDHFGWPVAEVAQSRWQARLNEQPEYRRNQLPFDERLGQRIDEDLADLLTRSGYDAAPRHPR
;
A
#
# COMPACT_ATOMS: atom_id res chain seq x y z
N MET A 1 59.81 30.94 22.00
CA MET A 1 60.03 30.27 23.31
C MET A 1 59.20 29.00 23.25
N ARG A 2 59.83 27.90 22.94
CA ARG A 2 60.23 26.79 23.85
C ARG A 2 58.96 26.19 24.49
N GLY A 3 58.58 24.99 24.31
CA GLY A 3 59.15 23.65 24.11
C GLY A 3 58.10 22.72 24.68
N GLY A 4 57.85 21.53 24.39
CA GLY A 4 58.63 20.43 23.96
C GLY A 4 58.01 19.15 24.49
N LYS A 5 58.13 18.11 23.70
CA LYS A 5 58.30 16.67 24.06
C LYS A 5 57.04 15.87 24.45
N ASP A 6 56.58 15.00 23.63
CA ASP A 6 57.10 13.65 23.31
C ASP A 6 56.96 12.57 24.40
N LYS A 7 56.53 11.39 23.91
CA LYS A 7 56.63 10.00 24.42
C LYS A 7 55.40 9.49 25.14
N LEU A 8 54.81 8.35 24.89
CA LEU A 8 55.38 7.04 24.51
C LEU A 8 54.28 6.10 24.02
N ALA A 9 54.59 5.43 22.93
CA ALA A 9 53.91 4.24 22.46
C ALA A 9 54.16 3.05 23.40
N ARG A 10 53.19 2.22 23.65
CA ARG A 10 53.42 0.78 23.91
C ARG A 10 52.35 -0.06 23.28
N ARG A 11 52.84 -0.96 22.42
CA ARG A 11 52.14 -2.11 21.83
C ARG A 11 51.81 -3.12 22.92
N CYS A 12 50.68 -3.81 22.78
CA CYS A 12 50.57 -5.23 23.12
C CYS A 12 49.63 -5.91 22.14
N SER A 13 50.20 -6.83 21.43
CA SER A 13 49.55 -7.80 20.54
C SER A 13 49.24 -9.12 21.29
N PRO A 14 48.56 -10.08 20.69
CA PRO A 14 47.48 -10.87 21.31
C PRO A 14 47.94 -12.24 21.79
N ALA A 15 47.11 -12.85 22.64
CA ALA A 15 47.26 -14.24 23.04
C ALA A 15 46.08 -15.07 22.50
N THR A 16 46.41 -16.07 21.70
CA THR A 16 45.61 -17.18 21.26
C THR A 16 45.59 -18.28 22.33
N PRO A 17 44.53 -18.96 22.62
CA PRO A 17 44.58 -20.25 23.29
C PRO A 17 44.24 -21.40 22.32
N PRO A 18 44.72 -22.62 22.63
CA PRO A 18 44.83 -23.74 21.72
C PRO A 18 43.73 -24.79 21.90
N GLY A 19 43.59 -25.62 20.88
CA GLY A 19 43.26 -27.06 21.06
C GLY A 19 41.90 -27.52 20.63
N LEU A 20 41.80 -27.99 19.39
CA LEU A 20 40.90 -29.03 18.93
C LEU A 20 41.35 -30.42 19.45
N PRO A 21 40.45 -31.38 19.51
CA PRO A 21 40.80 -32.65 18.89
C PRO A 21 39.77 -33.11 17.82
N ASP A 22 40.36 -33.81 16.84
CA ASP A 22 39.77 -34.45 15.69
C ASP A 22 38.99 -35.73 15.99
N HIS A 23 38.17 -36.09 15.01
CA HIS A 23 37.67 -37.41 14.64
C HIS A 23 36.48 -38.03 15.40
N CYS A 24 35.38 -38.19 14.67
CA CYS A 24 34.86 -39.56 14.37
C CYS A 24 33.89 -39.52 13.16
N GLU A 25 34.26 -40.29 12.16
CA GLU A 25 33.44 -40.71 11.04
C GLU A 25 32.42 -41.78 11.49
N MET A 26 31.41 -41.93 10.65
CA MET A 26 30.47 -43.02 10.37
C MET A 26 29.03 -42.65 10.67
N GLY A 27 28.10 -42.75 9.75
CA GLY A 27 27.59 -43.78 8.95
C GLY A 27 26.32 -43.38 8.24
N ASP A 28 26.28 -43.61 6.95
CA ASP A 28 25.05 -43.64 6.14
C ASP A 28 24.07 -44.65 6.66
N SER A 29 22.82 -44.29 6.85
CA SER A 29 21.69 -45.09 6.41
C SER A 29 20.33 -44.54 6.92
N ALA A 30 19.32 -44.65 6.06
CA ALA A 30 17.89 -44.61 6.34
C ALA A 30 17.22 -43.23 6.38
N PHE A 31 16.91 -42.70 5.18
CA PHE A 31 15.78 -41.80 4.99
C PHE A 31 14.70 -42.55 4.21
N GLU A 32 13.80 -43.20 4.92
CA GLU A 32 12.50 -43.59 4.39
C GLU A 32 11.39 -43.01 5.29
N GLY A 33 10.47 -42.26 4.68
CA GLY A 33 9.09 -42.13 5.14
C GLY A 33 8.82 -41.10 6.22
N ARG A 34 8.65 -39.81 5.85
CA ARG A 34 7.77 -38.92 6.63
C ARG A 34 6.84 -38.15 5.71
N ALA A 35 5.56 -38.34 6.01
CA ALA A 35 4.44 -37.67 5.41
C ALA A 35 4.56 -36.10 5.44
N PRO A 36 4.01 -35.38 4.47
CA PRO A 36 4.01 -33.89 4.47
C PRO A 36 2.92 -33.40 5.43
N GLY A 37 3.31 -32.99 6.64
CA GLY A 37 2.30 -32.52 7.61
C GLY A 37 2.80 -32.09 8.98
N ALA A 38 4.04 -31.70 9.16
CA ALA A 38 4.49 -31.13 10.43
C ALA A 38 5.04 -29.73 10.23
N TRP A 39 4.15 -28.76 10.17
CA TRP A 39 4.53 -27.37 10.30
C TRP A 39 4.95 -27.12 11.75
N VAL A 40 6.21 -26.81 11.91
CA VAL A 40 6.81 -26.31 13.15
C VAL A 40 5.90 -25.23 13.73
N ILE A 41 5.34 -25.48 14.91
CA ILE A 41 4.71 -24.46 15.75
C ILE A 41 5.85 -23.56 16.25
N MET A 42 6.25 -22.61 15.45
CA MET A 42 7.07 -21.50 15.93
C MET A 42 6.18 -20.63 16.82
N SER A 43 6.62 -20.47 18.05
CA SER A 43 6.10 -19.63 19.10
C SER A 43 5.36 -18.39 18.56
N ALA A 44 4.04 -18.36 18.77
CA ALA A 44 3.20 -17.22 18.53
C ALA A 44 3.54 -16.10 19.54
N GLY A 45 4.60 -15.37 19.28
CA GLY A 45 4.77 -14.04 19.87
C GLY A 45 3.59 -13.20 19.43
N TRP A 46 2.84 -12.67 20.36
CA TRP A 46 1.74 -11.74 20.13
C TRP A 46 2.30 -10.52 19.38
N ARG A 47 2.19 -10.51 18.06
CA ARG A 47 2.49 -9.33 17.25
C ARG A 47 1.29 -8.41 17.35
N PHE A 48 1.42 -7.39 18.18
CA PHE A 48 0.43 -6.33 18.23
C PHE A 48 0.51 -5.55 16.92
N THR A 49 -0.45 -5.77 16.04
CA THR A 49 -0.60 -4.98 14.81
C THR A 49 -1.86 -4.14 14.99
N LEU A 50 -1.72 -2.81 14.91
CA LEU A 50 -2.88 -1.93 14.90
C LEU A 50 -3.77 -2.28 13.70
N PRO A 51 -5.04 -2.65 13.92
CA PRO A 51 -5.96 -2.83 12.81
C PRO A 51 -6.08 -1.55 12.00
N MET A 52 -6.13 -1.68 10.66
CA MET A 52 -6.22 -0.54 9.75
C MET A 52 -7.49 0.31 9.94
N TRP A 53 -8.48 -0.23 10.66
CA TRP A 53 -9.74 0.43 11.01
C TRP A 53 -9.70 1.26 12.31
N THR A 54 -8.54 1.33 12.97
CA THR A 54 -8.38 2.01 14.28
C THR A 54 -8.68 3.51 14.19
N GLY A 55 -8.52 4.13 13.03
CA GLY A 55 -8.81 5.56 12.82
C GLY A 55 -10.25 5.88 12.43
N THR A 56 -11.13 4.87 12.39
CA THR A 56 -12.55 5.11 12.05
C THR A 56 -13.25 5.90 13.14
N ARG A 57 -14.31 6.65 12.76
CA ARG A 57 -15.20 7.33 13.71
C ARG A 57 -16.27 6.37 14.25
N LEU A 58 -16.86 6.71 15.38
CA LEU A 58 -17.80 5.82 16.07
C LEU A 58 -19.04 5.47 15.24
N VAL A 59 -19.67 6.47 14.63
CA VAL A 59 -20.90 6.23 13.84
C VAL A 59 -20.65 5.39 12.60
N PRO A 60 -19.63 5.68 11.75
CA PRO A 60 -19.23 4.79 10.66
C PRO A 60 -18.91 3.37 11.12
N TRP A 61 -18.19 3.23 12.23
CA TRP A 61 -17.83 1.94 12.81
C TRP A 61 -19.05 1.11 13.21
N LEU A 62 -19.96 1.70 13.97
CA LEU A 62 -21.18 1.01 14.41
C LEU A 62 -22.07 0.63 13.22
N ARG A 63 -22.19 1.50 12.20
CA ARG A 63 -22.90 1.19 10.96
C ARG A 63 -22.27 0.01 10.22
N LEU A 64 -20.93 -0.05 10.18
CA LEU A 64 -20.22 -1.17 9.57
C LEU A 64 -20.53 -2.47 10.31
N LEU A 65 -20.39 -2.50 11.63
CA LEU A 65 -20.72 -3.67 12.45
C LEU A 65 -22.18 -4.11 12.25
N ALA A 66 -23.12 -3.16 12.27
CA ALA A 66 -24.55 -3.45 12.06
C ALA A 66 -24.84 -4.01 10.66
N ARG A 67 -24.23 -3.44 9.61
CA ARG A 67 -24.32 -3.95 8.23
C ARG A 67 -23.89 -5.40 8.12
N HIS A 68 -22.86 -5.79 8.85
CA HIS A 68 -22.32 -7.14 8.92
C HIS A 68 -22.91 -7.95 10.09
N ARG A 69 -24.07 -7.49 10.67
CA ARG A 69 -24.81 -8.18 11.75
C ARG A 69 -23.92 -8.58 12.93
N PHE A 70 -22.89 -7.77 13.24
CA PHE A 70 -21.92 -8.01 14.31
C PHE A 70 -21.22 -9.38 14.21
N ARG A 71 -21.04 -9.91 13.00
CA ARG A 71 -20.39 -11.22 12.76
C ARG A 71 -18.88 -11.13 12.95
N VAL A 72 -18.44 -10.89 14.18
CA VAL A 72 -17.03 -10.89 14.55
C VAL A 72 -16.67 -12.27 15.06
N SER A 73 -15.58 -12.86 14.56
CA SER A 73 -15.08 -14.16 15.05
C SER A 73 -14.69 -14.06 16.53
N PRO A 74 -15.01 -15.05 17.40
CA PRO A 74 -14.69 -15.00 18.83
C PRO A 74 -13.25 -14.62 19.13
N SER A 75 -12.30 -15.20 18.37
CA SER A 75 -10.87 -14.90 18.49
C SER A 75 -10.47 -13.48 18.08
N ARG A 76 -11.38 -12.69 17.48
CA ARG A 76 -11.15 -11.33 16.98
C ARG A 76 -11.95 -10.26 17.74
N ILE A 77 -12.75 -10.65 18.75
CA ILE A 77 -13.57 -9.74 19.56
C ILE A 77 -12.72 -8.64 20.20
N HIS A 78 -11.51 -8.97 20.67
CA HIS A 78 -10.57 -8.00 21.24
C HIS A 78 -10.22 -6.88 20.26
N ARG A 79 -10.14 -7.17 18.94
CA ARG A 79 -9.92 -6.15 17.91
C ARG A 79 -11.12 -5.21 17.79
N ALA A 80 -12.33 -5.77 17.76
CA ALA A 80 -13.56 -4.97 17.68
C ALA A 80 -13.69 -4.05 18.91
N ILE A 81 -13.40 -4.54 20.11
CA ILE A 81 -13.38 -3.74 21.36
C ILE A 81 -12.34 -2.63 21.25
N GLY A 82 -11.10 -2.95 20.84
CA GLY A 82 -10.04 -1.96 20.68
C GLY A 82 -10.38 -0.87 19.66
N ILE A 83 -10.94 -1.25 18.51
CA ILE A 83 -11.39 -0.27 17.50
C ILE A 83 -12.55 0.58 18.04
N THR A 84 -13.49 0.01 18.81
CA THR A 84 -14.59 0.78 19.40
C THR A 84 -14.07 1.82 20.40
N ALA A 85 -13.10 1.44 21.25
CA ALA A 85 -12.46 2.37 22.16
C ALA A 85 -11.71 3.49 21.42
N ALA A 86 -10.95 3.13 20.38
CA ALA A 86 -10.28 4.10 19.53
C ALA A 86 -11.26 5.03 18.82
N ALA A 87 -12.39 4.51 18.30
CA ALA A 87 -13.42 5.28 17.62
C ALA A 87 -14.06 6.35 18.54
N LEU A 88 -14.24 6.05 19.81
CA LEU A 88 -14.66 7.05 20.81
C LEU A 88 -13.63 8.19 20.96
N GLY A 89 -12.35 7.85 21.07
CA GLY A 89 -11.27 8.83 21.10
C GLY A 89 -11.21 9.67 19.82
N ASN A 90 -11.36 9.04 18.66
CA ASN A 90 -11.36 9.72 17.36
C ASN A 90 -12.51 10.73 17.22
N GLU A 91 -13.70 10.48 17.81
CA GLU A 91 -14.78 11.45 17.85
C GLU A 91 -14.40 12.72 18.60
N VAL A 92 -13.77 12.56 19.77
CA VAL A 92 -13.31 13.70 20.61
C VAL A 92 -12.25 14.50 19.84
N LEU A 93 -11.21 13.82 19.32
CA LEU A 93 -10.12 14.46 18.59
C LEU A 93 -10.62 15.16 17.32
N ALA A 94 -11.54 14.53 16.57
CA ALA A 94 -12.18 15.14 15.40
C ALA A 94 -12.98 16.39 15.78
N GLY A 95 -13.70 16.36 16.90
CA GLY A 95 -14.41 17.53 17.45
C GLY A 95 -13.47 18.68 17.77
N ILE A 96 -12.35 18.39 18.44
CA ILE A 96 -11.33 19.38 18.78
C ILE A 96 -10.71 19.96 17.50
N GLN A 97 -10.29 19.12 16.54
CA GLN A 97 -9.75 19.58 15.28
C GLN A 97 -10.73 20.50 14.55
N TRP A 98 -12.00 20.12 14.50
CA TRP A 98 -13.01 20.93 13.84
C TRP A 98 -13.22 22.28 14.54
N ALA A 99 -13.23 22.31 15.86
CA ALA A 99 -13.38 23.53 16.65
C ALA A 99 -12.21 24.50 16.45
N VAL A 100 -10.98 23.98 16.37
CA VAL A 100 -9.77 24.82 16.25
C VAL A 100 -9.51 25.23 14.79
N TRP A 101 -9.51 24.28 13.86
CA TRP A 101 -9.10 24.50 12.46
C TRP A 101 -10.23 24.39 11.43
N GLY A 102 -11.46 24.13 11.84
CA GLY A 102 -12.55 23.83 10.91
C GLY A 102 -12.83 24.94 9.89
N ARG A 103 -12.58 26.21 10.22
CA ARG A 103 -12.69 27.32 9.24
C ARG A 103 -11.55 27.26 8.22
N GLY A 104 -10.31 27.08 8.67
CA GLY A 104 -9.14 26.97 7.81
C GLY A 104 -9.22 25.75 6.89
N LEU A 105 -9.60 24.60 7.41
CA LEU A 105 -9.79 23.37 6.63
C LEU A 105 -10.83 23.52 5.51
N ARG A 106 -11.93 24.25 5.77
CA ARG A 106 -12.94 24.55 4.73
C ARG A 106 -12.45 25.57 3.70
N ALA A 107 -11.58 26.48 4.10
CA ALA A 107 -11.01 27.51 3.21
C ALA A 107 -9.83 26.97 2.38
N ALA A 108 -9.18 25.88 2.82
CA ALA A 108 -8.06 25.29 2.11
C ALA A 108 -8.45 24.86 0.69
N ARG A 109 -7.55 25.09 -0.25
CA ARG A 109 -7.74 24.80 -1.68
C ARG A 109 -6.70 23.80 -2.15
N ILE A 110 -7.07 22.99 -3.13
CA ILE A 110 -6.16 22.16 -3.90
C ILE A 110 -5.67 23.05 -5.05
N GLU A 111 -4.39 23.44 -4.99
CA GLU A 111 -3.83 24.44 -5.92
C GLU A 111 -3.57 23.88 -7.31
N HIS A 112 -3.22 22.60 -7.38
CA HIS A 112 -2.88 21.92 -8.62
C HIS A 112 -3.65 20.61 -8.76
N ASP A 113 -4.10 20.30 -9.97
CA ASP A 113 -4.69 19.01 -10.27
C ASP A 113 -3.66 17.90 -9.99
N PRO A 114 -4.06 16.77 -9.39
CA PRO A 114 -3.13 15.75 -8.89
C PRO A 114 -2.43 14.96 -10.00
N ILE A 115 -1.37 14.27 -9.60
CA ILE A 115 -0.81 13.14 -10.31
C ILE A 115 -1.50 11.89 -9.76
N VAL A 116 -2.00 11.02 -10.64
CA VAL A 116 -2.76 9.84 -10.26
C VAL A 116 -2.06 8.58 -10.79
N ILE A 117 -1.62 7.73 -9.87
CA ILE A 117 -1.00 6.46 -10.20
C ILE A 117 -2.10 5.41 -10.31
N LEU A 118 -2.22 4.84 -11.51
CA LEU A 118 -3.17 3.76 -11.85
C LEU A 118 -2.45 2.42 -11.93
N GLY A 119 -3.18 1.36 -11.68
CA GLY A 119 -2.69 -0.01 -11.77
C GLY A 119 -3.33 -0.89 -10.71
N HIS A 120 -3.25 -2.20 -10.90
CA HIS A 120 -3.78 -3.16 -9.95
C HIS A 120 -2.90 -3.25 -8.68
N TRP A 121 -3.46 -3.79 -7.60
CA TRP A 121 -2.64 -4.17 -6.44
C TRP A 121 -1.50 -5.09 -6.89
N ARG A 122 -0.32 -4.88 -6.35
CA ARG A 122 0.92 -5.64 -6.64
C ARG A 122 1.54 -5.42 -8.03
N SER A 123 1.07 -4.45 -8.81
CA SER A 123 1.71 -4.05 -10.06
C SER A 123 2.93 -3.14 -9.89
N GLY A 124 3.30 -2.75 -8.64
CA GLY A 124 4.42 -1.85 -8.38
C GLY A 124 4.03 -0.40 -8.11
N THR A 125 2.73 -0.10 -8.03
CA THR A 125 2.21 1.25 -7.73
C THR A 125 2.80 1.85 -6.45
N THR A 126 3.13 1.05 -5.43
CA THR A 126 3.71 1.55 -4.18
C THR A 126 5.15 2.04 -4.38
N LEU A 127 5.97 1.31 -5.13
CA LEU A 127 7.35 1.75 -5.43
C LEU A 127 7.35 3.09 -6.19
N LEU A 128 6.53 3.19 -7.23
CA LEU A 128 6.40 4.43 -7.99
C LEU A 128 5.91 5.59 -7.10
N HIS A 129 4.91 5.33 -6.24
CA HIS A 129 4.38 6.32 -5.31
C HIS A 129 5.44 6.83 -4.34
N GLU A 130 6.21 5.93 -3.74
CA GLU A 130 7.30 6.29 -2.82
C GLU A 130 8.41 7.09 -3.52
N LEU A 131 8.75 6.74 -4.76
CA LEU A 131 9.76 7.47 -5.52
C LEU A 131 9.28 8.88 -5.90
N LEU A 132 8.05 9.02 -6.40
CA LEU A 132 7.48 10.35 -6.70
C LEU A 132 7.35 11.21 -5.44
N ALA A 133 6.94 10.62 -4.31
CA ALA A 133 6.84 11.33 -3.03
C ALA A 133 8.20 11.79 -2.44
N CYS A 134 9.32 11.35 -2.99
CA CYS A 134 10.63 11.89 -2.62
C CYS A 134 10.88 13.31 -3.15
N ASP A 135 10.18 13.71 -4.21
CA ASP A 135 10.28 15.08 -4.73
C ASP A 135 9.53 16.06 -3.80
N PRO A 136 10.20 17.09 -3.26
CA PRO A 136 9.56 18.06 -2.38
C PRO A 136 8.49 18.93 -3.07
N ALA A 137 8.43 18.93 -4.40
CA ALA A 137 7.36 19.57 -5.17
C ALA A 137 6.03 18.80 -5.08
N PHE A 138 6.09 17.54 -4.63
CA PHE A 138 4.95 16.64 -4.56
C PHE A 138 4.57 16.29 -3.12
N VAL A 139 3.29 16.07 -2.90
CA VAL A 139 2.72 15.69 -1.60
C VAL A 139 1.88 14.44 -1.77
N ALA A 140 2.23 13.38 -1.06
CA ALA A 140 1.45 12.15 -1.01
C ALA A 140 0.70 12.04 0.33
N PRO A 141 -0.53 11.51 0.37
CA PRO A 141 -1.17 11.12 1.61
C PRO A 141 -0.26 10.17 2.39
N THR A 142 -0.08 10.39 3.70
CA THR A 142 0.79 9.55 4.53
C THR A 142 0.01 8.49 5.29
N THR A 143 0.73 7.49 5.84
CA THR A 143 0.13 6.41 6.64
C THR A 143 -0.65 6.96 7.82
N VAL A 144 -0.15 7.99 8.52
CA VAL A 144 -0.88 8.57 9.65
C VAL A 144 -2.10 9.35 9.18
N GLN A 145 -2.00 10.12 8.10
CA GLN A 145 -3.13 10.88 7.55
C GLN A 145 -4.26 9.96 7.07
N CYS A 146 -3.91 8.86 6.41
CA CYS A 146 -4.89 7.85 6.00
C CYS A 146 -5.39 7.00 7.17
N GLY A 147 -4.55 6.80 8.18
CA GLY A 147 -4.89 6.03 9.38
C GLY A 147 -5.90 6.73 10.27
N VAL A 148 -5.77 8.04 10.47
CA VAL A 148 -6.65 8.86 11.34
C VAL A 148 -7.17 10.13 10.63
N PRO A 149 -7.89 9.98 9.50
CA PRO A 149 -8.19 11.08 8.58
C PRO A 149 -9.10 12.16 9.15
N SER A 150 -9.81 11.87 10.24
CA SER A 150 -10.73 12.81 10.88
C SER A 150 -10.05 13.84 11.78
N HIS A 151 -8.77 13.60 12.18
CA HIS A 151 -8.09 14.47 13.15
C HIS A 151 -6.56 14.53 12.97
N PHE A 152 -6.01 14.10 11.83
CA PHE A 152 -4.56 14.07 11.63
C PHE A 152 -3.90 15.44 11.74
N VAL A 153 -4.55 16.52 11.33
CA VAL A 153 -4.04 17.90 11.48
C VAL A 153 -3.73 18.21 12.94
N LEU A 154 -4.52 17.67 13.89
CA LEU A 154 -4.26 17.79 15.31
C LEU A 154 -3.17 16.82 15.81
N SER A 155 -3.13 15.59 15.28
CA SER A 155 -2.44 14.47 15.92
C SER A 155 -1.24 13.92 15.16
N GLU A 156 -1.00 14.34 13.92
CA GLU A 156 0.07 13.78 13.07
C GLU A 156 1.45 13.93 13.71
N GLN A 157 1.79 15.13 14.16
CA GLN A 157 3.09 15.40 14.78
C GLN A 157 3.30 14.50 16.01
N PHE A 158 2.32 14.43 16.91
CA PHE A 158 2.37 13.56 18.09
C PHE A 158 2.52 12.08 17.70
N ALA A 159 1.76 11.63 16.72
CA ALA A 159 1.84 10.23 16.25
C ALA A 159 3.23 9.91 15.71
N ARG A 160 3.80 10.78 14.88
CA ARG A 160 5.14 10.59 14.30
C ARG A 160 6.24 10.56 15.35
N GLU A 161 6.18 11.45 16.32
CA GLU A 161 7.22 11.59 17.36
C GLU A 161 7.11 10.52 18.47
N ARG A 162 5.89 10.12 18.83
CA ARG A 162 5.65 9.33 20.05
C ARG A 162 5.10 7.93 19.81
N LEU A 163 4.44 7.66 18.69
CA LEU A 163 3.74 6.41 18.46
C LEU A 163 4.41 5.50 17.42
N GLY A 164 5.61 5.86 16.91
CA GLY A 164 6.33 5.08 15.90
C GLY A 164 6.56 3.61 16.29
N PHE A 165 6.63 3.30 17.59
CA PHE A 165 6.78 1.94 18.09
C PHE A 165 5.55 1.05 17.89
N LEU A 166 4.37 1.64 17.59
CA LEU A 166 3.13 0.90 17.31
C LEU A 166 3.11 0.30 15.90
N LEU A 167 3.98 0.77 15.01
CA LEU A 167 4.08 0.21 13.66
C LEU A 167 5.21 -0.82 13.60
N PRO A 168 5.01 -1.93 12.91
CA PRO A 168 6.11 -2.84 12.60
C PRO A 168 7.12 -2.12 11.70
N LYS A 169 8.42 -2.41 11.84
CA LYS A 169 9.46 -1.80 11.00
C LYS A 169 9.31 -2.14 9.52
N ARG A 170 8.74 -3.29 9.21
CA ARG A 170 8.53 -3.79 7.85
C ARG A 170 7.12 -4.35 7.68
N ARG A 171 6.57 -4.19 6.50
CA ARG A 171 5.23 -4.69 6.16
C ARG A 171 5.23 -6.21 6.07
N PRO A 172 4.31 -6.90 6.76
CA PRO A 172 4.30 -8.37 6.78
C PRO A 172 4.07 -9.04 5.42
N MET A 173 3.48 -8.34 4.45
CA MET A 173 3.11 -8.88 3.15
C MET A 173 4.19 -8.73 2.05
N ASP A 174 5.15 -7.81 2.22
CA ASP A 174 6.13 -7.52 1.16
C ASP A 174 7.46 -6.97 1.66
N ASP A 175 7.70 -7.01 2.94
CA ASP A 175 8.95 -6.58 3.58
C ASP A 175 9.36 -5.11 3.31
N MET A 176 8.47 -4.29 2.77
CA MET A 176 8.71 -2.86 2.58
C MET A 176 8.74 -2.13 3.93
N THR A 177 9.57 -1.12 4.04
CA THR A 177 9.68 -0.29 5.25
C THR A 177 8.35 0.37 5.58
N MET A 178 7.92 0.27 6.85
CA MET A 178 6.75 0.98 7.38
C MET A 178 7.17 2.22 8.17
N GLY A 179 6.30 3.23 8.13
CA GLY A 179 6.42 4.47 8.90
C GLY A 179 5.15 5.29 8.80
N PHE A 180 4.93 6.16 9.77
CA PHE A 180 3.78 7.09 9.75
C PHE A 180 3.88 8.12 8.63
N ASP A 181 5.07 8.42 8.18
CA ASP A 181 5.42 9.35 7.09
C ASP A 181 5.41 8.73 5.70
N ARG A 182 5.25 7.39 5.61
CA ARG A 182 5.26 6.71 4.31
C ARG A 182 3.99 6.96 3.51
N PRO A 183 4.11 7.12 2.18
CA PRO A 183 2.96 7.28 1.30
C PRO A 183 1.96 6.14 1.42
N GLN A 184 0.68 6.49 1.44
CA GLN A 184 -0.41 5.54 1.63
C GLN A 184 -1.55 5.77 0.63
N GLU A 185 -2.40 4.77 0.44
CA GLU A 185 -3.59 4.83 -0.38
C GLU A 185 -4.67 5.68 0.30
N ASP A 186 -5.19 6.68 -0.40
CA ASP A 186 -6.28 7.52 0.09
C ASP A 186 -7.60 6.76 0.32
N GLU A 187 -7.78 5.58 -0.30
CA GLU A 187 -8.91 4.72 -0.01
C GLU A 187 -8.99 4.29 1.46
N LEU A 188 -7.86 4.12 2.14
CA LEU A 188 -7.86 3.82 3.56
C LEU A 188 -8.45 4.97 4.38
N ALA A 189 -8.12 6.22 4.02
CA ALA A 189 -8.74 7.40 4.63
C ALA A 189 -10.25 7.42 4.40
N LEU A 190 -10.70 7.15 3.18
CA LEU A 190 -12.11 7.14 2.83
C LEU A 190 -12.89 6.07 3.59
N CYS A 191 -12.29 4.87 3.76
CA CYS A 191 -12.85 3.83 4.61
C CYS A 191 -13.02 4.30 6.06
N ASN A 192 -11.97 4.89 6.65
CA ASN A 192 -11.99 5.38 8.03
C ASN A 192 -12.94 6.57 8.21
N LEU A 193 -13.21 7.33 7.16
CA LEU A 193 -14.26 8.37 7.13
C LEU A 193 -15.69 7.81 6.92
N GLY A 194 -15.82 6.49 6.74
CA GLY A 194 -17.09 5.77 6.67
C GLY A 194 -17.71 5.70 5.29
N LEU A 195 -16.93 5.89 4.24
CA LEU A 195 -17.40 5.64 2.88
C LEU A 195 -17.34 4.14 2.56
N PRO A 196 -18.34 3.59 1.86
CA PRO A 196 -18.27 2.23 1.36
C PRO A 196 -17.11 2.05 0.38
N SER A 197 -16.42 0.91 0.52
CA SER A 197 -15.27 0.58 -0.30
C SER A 197 -15.10 -0.94 -0.41
N PRO A 198 -14.56 -1.48 -1.51
CA PRO A 198 -14.14 -2.87 -1.62
C PRO A 198 -13.18 -3.33 -0.52
N TRP A 199 -12.46 -2.42 0.12
CA TRP A 199 -11.58 -2.74 1.25
C TRP A 199 -12.30 -3.31 2.47
N TRP A 200 -13.63 -3.14 2.60
CA TRP A 200 -14.39 -3.76 3.68
C TRP A 200 -14.38 -5.29 3.64
N THR A 201 -14.06 -5.90 2.47
CA THR A 201 -13.81 -7.34 2.37
C THR A 201 -12.62 -7.81 3.22
N VAL A 202 -11.70 -6.93 3.58
CA VAL A 202 -10.61 -7.24 4.52
C VAL A 202 -11.14 -7.38 5.95
N ALA A 203 -12.06 -6.50 6.35
CA ALA A 203 -12.67 -6.57 7.67
C ALA A 203 -13.58 -7.79 7.83
N PHE A 204 -14.39 -8.07 6.80
CA PHE A 204 -15.41 -9.13 6.77
C PHE A 204 -15.23 -10.06 5.55
N PRO A 205 -14.14 -10.84 5.50
CA PRO A 205 -13.76 -11.61 4.31
C PRO A 205 -14.76 -12.72 3.93
N ASN A 206 -15.62 -13.13 4.87
CA ASN A 206 -16.59 -14.21 4.66
C ASN A 206 -17.99 -13.69 4.28
N ASP A 207 -18.18 -12.38 4.29
CA ASP A 207 -19.45 -11.76 3.89
C ASP A 207 -19.40 -11.41 2.39
N PRO A 208 -20.57 -11.19 1.74
CA PRO A 208 -20.59 -10.74 0.36
C PRO A 208 -19.75 -9.47 0.16
N PRO A 209 -19.05 -9.32 -0.98
CA PRO A 209 -18.31 -8.11 -1.27
C PRO A 209 -19.25 -6.90 -1.27
N PRO A 210 -18.73 -5.69 -1.00
CA PRO A 210 -19.47 -4.45 -1.18
C PRO A 210 -20.04 -4.32 -2.60
N ASP A 211 -21.08 -3.51 -2.75
CA ASP A 211 -21.68 -3.22 -4.04
C ASP A 211 -20.61 -2.76 -5.06
N PRO A 212 -20.49 -3.41 -6.22
CA PRO A 212 -19.55 -3.00 -7.28
C PRO A 212 -19.73 -1.55 -7.75
N ALA A 213 -20.90 -0.94 -7.51
CA ALA A 213 -21.14 0.49 -7.77
C ALA A 213 -20.08 1.40 -7.09
N TYR A 214 -19.50 0.96 -5.98
CA TYR A 214 -18.43 1.70 -5.29
C TYR A 214 -17.03 1.55 -5.94
N GLU A 215 -16.88 0.69 -6.95
CA GLU A 215 -15.66 0.64 -7.76
C GLU A 215 -15.60 1.85 -8.69
N THR A 216 -16.63 2.08 -9.51
CA THR A 216 -16.66 3.16 -10.51
C THR A 216 -17.31 4.45 -10.02
N LEU A 217 -18.24 4.35 -9.06
CA LEU A 217 -19.09 5.44 -8.52
C LEU A 217 -20.12 5.99 -9.53
N GLU A 218 -20.22 5.42 -10.73
CA GLU A 218 -21.10 5.94 -11.79
C GLU A 218 -22.55 5.56 -11.60
N SER A 219 -22.81 4.35 -11.10
CA SER A 219 -24.16 3.83 -10.85
C SER A 219 -24.71 4.20 -9.46
N LEU A 220 -23.97 4.95 -8.67
CA LEU A 220 -24.46 5.48 -7.39
C LEU A 220 -25.54 6.54 -7.61
N SER A 221 -26.39 6.72 -6.60
CA SER A 221 -27.28 7.88 -6.56
C SER A 221 -26.46 9.17 -6.64
N PRO A 222 -26.99 10.27 -7.24
CA PRO A 222 -26.29 11.56 -7.25
C PRO A 222 -25.87 12.00 -5.84
N HIS A 223 -26.73 11.81 -4.84
CA HIS A 223 -26.45 12.13 -3.44
C HIS A 223 -25.24 11.35 -2.89
N ASP A 224 -25.16 10.03 -3.14
CA ASP A 224 -24.06 9.20 -2.63
C ASP A 224 -22.75 9.50 -3.34
N ARG A 225 -22.82 9.76 -4.65
CA ARG A 225 -21.65 10.18 -5.44
C ARG A 225 -21.12 11.54 -4.99
N ASP A 226 -21.98 12.52 -4.80
CA ASP A 226 -21.60 13.86 -4.35
C ASP A 226 -21.03 13.82 -2.93
N ARG A 227 -21.60 13.00 -2.05
CA ARG A 227 -21.08 12.74 -0.72
C ARG A 227 -19.67 12.12 -0.78
N TRP A 228 -19.46 11.16 -1.68
CA TRP A 228 -18.15 10.54 -1.87
C TRP A 228 -17.13 11.59 -2.32
N ILE A 229 -17.45 12.37 -3.35
CA ILE A 229 -16.59 13.45 -3.88
C ILE A 229 -16.28 14.48 -2.79
N ALA A 230 -17.30 14.94 -2.07
CA ALA A 230 -17.14 15.94 -1.02
C ALA A 230 -16.22 15.45 0.11
N THR A 231 -16.35 14.17 0.50
CA THR A 231 -15.52 13.55 1.53
C THR A 231 -14.08 13.41 1.05
N TRP A 232 -13.87 12.95 -0.19
CA TRP A 232 -12.55 12.83 -0.80
C TRP A 232 -11.86 14.19 -0.91
N LEU A 233 -12.52 15.18 -1.47
CA LEU A 233 -11.99 16.56 -1.56
C LEU A 233 -11.74 17.19 -0.18
N GLY A 234 -12.57 16.87 0.81
CA GLY A 234 -12.38 17.33 2.19
C GLY A 234 -11.08 16.77 2.78
N PHE A 235 -10.79 15.50 2.57
CA PHE A 235 -9.53 14.87 2.98
C PHE A 235 -8.33 15.48 2.26
N LEU A 236 -8.38 15.63 0.93
CA LEU A 236 -7.30 16.21 0.14
C LEU A 236 -7.03 17.68 0.54
N ARG A 237 -8.06 18.48 0.80
CA ARG A 237 -7.91 19.85 1.32
C ARG A 237 -7.26 19.88 2.69
N ALA A 238 -7.57 18.94 3.56
CA ALA A 238 -6.93 18.85 4.87
C ALA A 238 -5.43 18.56 4.75
N ILE A 239 -5.00 17.74 3.78
CA ILE A 239 -3.58 17.54 3.47
C ILE A 239 -2.96 18.87 2.97
N GLN A 240 -3.61 19.55 2.04
CA GLN A 240 -3.11 20.83 1.48
C GLN A 240 -3.13 21.98 2.49
N PHE A 241 -3.89 21.87 3.57
CA PHE A 241 -3.85 22.82 4.68
C PHE A 241 -2.51 22.78 5.44
N GLU A 242 -1.92 21.60 5.58
CA GLU A 242 -0.66 21.36 6.29
C GLU A 242 0.55 21.31 5.34
N HIS A 243 0.37 20.87 4.11
CA HIS A 243 1.46 20.56 3.18
C HIS A 243 1.18 21.16 1.81
N HIS A 244 2.07 22.05 1.38
CA HIS A 244 1.99 22.67 0.05
C HIS A 244 2.73 21.83 -1.00
N GLY A 245 2.18 21.72 -2.19
CA GLY A 245 2.74 20.95 -3.29
C GLY A 245 1.66 20.24 -4.11
N ARG A 246 2.05 19.68 -5.25
CA ARG A 246 1.13 18.95 -6.10
C ARG A 246 0.85 17.56 -5.51
N LEU A 247 -0.42 17.21 -5.36
CA LEU A 247 -0.81 15.90 -4.82
C LEU A 247 -0.41 14.76 -5.74
N VAL A 248 0.17 13.68 -5.17
CA VAL A 248 0.36 12.39 -5.83
C VAL A 248 -0.54 11.38 -5.14
N LEU A 249 -1.53 10.88 -5.87
CA LEU A 249 -2.53 9.95 -5.37
C LEU A 249 -2.28 8.57 -5.95
N LYS A 250 -2.21 7.57 -5.07
CA LYS A 250 -2.08 6.18 -5.47
C LYS A 250 -3.16 5.35 -4.79
N ASN A 251 -4.02 4.78 -5.61
CA ASN A 251 -5.08 3.91 -5.16
C ASN A 251 -5.48 3.01 -6.34
N PRO A 252 -5.34 1.70 -6.25
CA PRO A 252 -5.74 0.81 -7.33
C PRO A 252 -7.18 1.02 -7.79
N LEU A 253 -8.10 1.40 -6.89
CA LEU A 253 -9.49 1.70 -7.24
C LEU A 253 -9.64 2.96 -8.12
N HIS A 254 -8.68 3.87 -8.12
CA HIS A 254 -8.70 5.01 -9.06
C HIS A 254 -8.62 4.57 -10.53
N THR A 255 -8.12 3.36 -10.78
CA THR A 255 -8.14 2.75 -12.13
C THR A 255 -9.56 2.57 -12.66
N PHE A 256 -10.54 2.34 -11.80
CA PHE A 256 -11.97 2.31 -12.17
C PHE A 256 -12.58 3.71 -12.32
N ARG A 257 -11.99 4.73 -11.67
CA ARG A 257 -12.58 6.06 -11.44
C ARG A 257 -12.02 7.16 -12.35
N VAL A 258 -11.31 6.82 -13.43
CA VAL A 258 -10.70 7.79 -14.34
C VAL A 258 -11.70 8.87 -14.80
N PRO A 259 -12.93 8.56 -15.27
CA PRO A 259 -13.88 9.60 -15.70
C PRO A 259 -14.29 10.53 -14.56
N LEU A 260 -14.52 10.02 -13.37
CA LEU A 260 -14.86 10.83 -12.20
C LEU A 260 -13.70 11.77 -11.83
N ILE A 261 -12.48 11.22 -11.75
CA ILE A 261 -11.28 12.01 -11.40
C ILE A 261 -11.08 13.14 -12.41
N ARG A 262 -11.23 12.86 -13.71
CA ARG A 262 -11.15 13.89 -14.77
C ARG A 262 -12.25 14.91 -14.70
N GLY A 263 -13.45 14.52 -14.25
CA GLY A 263 -14.55 15.44 -14.02
C GLY A 263 -14.27 16.42 -12.87
N VAL A 264 -13.55 15.98 -11.84
CA VAL A 264 -13.16 16.80 -10.67
C VAL A 264 -11.86 17.57 -10.95
N PHE A 265 -10.87 16.94 -11.61
CA PHE A 265 -9.54 17.44 -11.90
C PHE A 265 -9.23 17.29 -13.40
N PRO A 266 -9.68 18.23 -14.24
CA PRO A 266 -9.53 18.13 -15.70
C PRO A 266 -8.08 18.12 -16.20
N LYS A 267 -7.16 18.64 -15.38
CA LYS A 267 -5.72 18.73 -15.69
C LYS A 267 -4.89 17.70 -14.93
N ALA A 268 -5.50 16.67 -14.32
CA ALA A 268 -4.76 15.59 -13.68
C ALA A 268 -3.89 14.85 -14.69
N ASP A 269 -2.69 14.43 -14.23
CA ASP A 269 -1.79 13.57 -14.99
C ASP A 269 -1.93 12.14 -14.47
N PHE A 270 -1.91 11.16 -15.38
CA PHE A 270 -2.15 9.75 -15.07
C PHE A 270 -0.96 8.90 -15.47
N ILE A 271 -0.44 8.13 -14.52
CA ILE A 271 0.64 7.17 -14.76
C ILE A 271 0.08 5.77 -14.52
N HIS A 272 -0.02 4.97 -15.56
CA HIS A 272 -0.44 3.58 -15.47
C HIS A 272 0.78 2.66 -15.41
N ILE A 273 0.97 1.95 -14.29
CA ILE A 273 2.01 0.95 -14.16
C ILE A 273 1.44 -0.45 -14.40
N VAL A 274 2.02 -1.15 -15.37
CA VAL A 274 1.69 -2.55 -15.73
C VAL A 274 2.78 -3.49 -15.22
N ARG A 275 2.39 -4.72 -14.92
CA ARG A 275 3.29 -5.80 -14.52
C ARG A 275 2.79 -7.12 -15.08
N ASP A 276 3.70 -8.06 -15.36
CA ASP A 276 3.33 -9.40 -15.82
C ASP A 276 2.29 -10.02 -14.86
N PRO A 277 1.08 -10.37 -15.36
CA PRO A 277 0.05 -11.04 -14.57
C PRO A 277 0.53 -12.34 -13.91
N ARG A 278 1.48 -13.06 -14.53
CA ARG A 278 2.05 -14.30 -13.99
C ARG A 278 2.85 -14.06 -12.69
N GLU A 279 3.44 -12.88 -12.54
CA GLU A 279 4.13 -12.43 -11.32
C GLU A 279 3.16 -11.74 -10.35
N MET A 280 2.17 -11.02 -10.88
CA MET A 280 1.25 -10.20 -10.11
C MET A 280 0.19 -11.03 -9.38
N VAL A 281 -0.43 -12.02 -10.03
CA VAL A 281 -1.53 -12.80 -9.47
C VAL A 281 -1.13 -13.57 -8.20
N PRO A 282 -0.02 -14.35 -8.17
CA PRO A 282 0.43 -15.00 -6.94
C PRO A 282 0.67 -14.01 -5.80
N SER A 283 1.25 -12.84 -6.13
CA SER A 283 1.49 -11.76 -5.17
C SER A 283 0.20 -11.15 -4.63
N CYS A 284 -0.84 -11.00 -5.47
CA CYS A 284 -2.17 -10.57 -5.04
C CYS A 284 -2.83 -11.56 -4.10
N LEU A 285 -2.78 -12.85 -4.42
CA LEU A 285 -3.35 -13.90 -3.57
C LEU A 285 -2.68 -13.92 -2.20
N HIS A 286 -1.36 -13.83 -2.15
CA HIS A 286 -0.61 -13.73 -0.89
C HIS A 286 -1.00 -12.48 -0.11
N PHE A 287 -1.03 -11.31 -0.75
CA PHE A 287 -1.39 -10.03 -0.16
C PHE A 287 -2.78 -10.06 0.49
N TRP A 288 -3.80 -10.51 -0.23
CA TRP A 288 -5.17 -10.51 0.26
C TRP A 288 -5.38 -11.49 1.41
N ARG A 289 -4.73 -12.68 1.38
CA ARG A 289 -4.73 -13.61 2.52
C ARG A 289 -4.12 -12.96 3.74
N ARG A 290 -2.93 -12.39 3.58
CA ARG A 290 -2.18 -11.82 4.69
C ARG A 290 -2.88 -10.65 5.33
N ILE A 291 -3.37 -9.70 4.53
CA ILE A 291 -4.03 -8.50 5.07
C ILE A 291 -5.36 -8.83 5.76
N ALA A 292 -6.11 -9.84 5.29
CA ALA A 292 -7.32 -10.31 5.95
C ALA A 292 -7.00 -11.03 7.27
N GLU A 293 -5.89 -11.76 7.36
CA GLU A 293 -5.41 -12.36 8.61
C GLU A 293 -5.01 -11.29 9.63
N ASP A 294 -4.26 -10.29 9.20
CA ASP A 294 -3.70 -9.26 10.09
C ASP A 294 -4.75 -8.23 10.54
N HIS A 295 -5.70 -7.86 9.68
CA HIS A 295 -6.65 -6.77 9.95
C HIS A 295 -8.13 -7.17 9.98
N GLY A 296 -8.45 -8.42 9.61
CA GLY A 296 -9.84 -8.90 9.57
C GLY A 296 -10.47 -9.02 10.95
N LEU A 297 -11.79 -8.85 10.99
CA LEU A 297 -12.65 -9.11 12.15
C LEU A 297 -13.22 -10.53 12.12
N GLN A 298 -13.10 -11.20 10.99
CA GLN A 298 -13.43 -12.61 10.81
C GLN A 298 -12.16 -13.38 10.50
N ARG A 299 -12.13 -14.68 10.86
CA ARG A 299 -11.13 -15.60 10.32
C ARG A 299 -11.47 -15.86 8.85
N PRO A 300 -10.57 -15.59 7.90
CA PRO A 300 -10.87 -15.82 6.50
C PRO A 300 -11.12 -17.31 6.24
N LEU A 301 -12.21 -17.62 5.56
CA LEU A 301 -12.43 -18.92 4.94
C LEU A 301 -11.71 -18.92 3.59
N ALA A 302 -11.00 -20.00 3.27
CA ALA A 302 -10.16 -20.05 2.06
C ALA A 302 -10.95 -20.04 0.73
N ALA A 303 -12.27 -20.15 0.78
CA ALA A 303 -13.13 -20.23 -0.38
C ALA A 303 -13.14 -18.89 -1.17
N ASP A 304 -13.00 -18.99 -2.49
CA ASP A 304 -13.31 -17.97 -3.49
C ASP A 304 -12.35 -16.77 -3.63
N LEU A 305 -11.23 -16.70 -2.90
CA LEU A 305 -10.29 -15.59 -3.04
C LEU A 305 -9.69 -15.51 -4.46
N GLU A 306 -9.34 -16.65 -5.03
CA GLU A 306 -8.74 -16.72 -6.36
C GLU A 306 -9.71 -16.15 -7.41
N ASN A 307 -10.98 -16.60 -7.42
CA ASN A 307 -11.99 -16.08 -8.34
C ASN A 307 -12.22 -14.57 -8.18
N ARG A 308 -12.22 -14.07 -6.94
CA ARG A 308 -12.35 -12.63 -6.67
C ARG A 308 -11.19 -11.82 -7.21
N VAL A 309 -9.97 -12.32 -7.09
CA VAL A 309 -8.77 -11.66 -7.63
C VAL A 309 -8.85 -11.61 -9.16
N PHE A 310 -9.14 -12.75 -9.81
CA PHE A 310 -9.28 -12.81 -11.28
C PHE A 310 -10.41 -11.89 -11.77
N ALA A 311 -11.58 -11.97 -11.17
CA ALA A 311 -12.70 -11.11 -11.54
C ALA A 311 -12.39 -9.61 -11.36
N SER A 312 -11.66 -9.23 -10.30
CA SER A 312 -11.22 -7.85 -10.10
C SER A 312 -10.25 -7.39 -11.18
N LEU A 313 -9.28 -8.24 -11.55
CA LEU A 313 -8.31 -7.96 -12.61
C LEU A 313 -9.01 -7.71 -13.95
N VAL A 314 -9.89 -8.63 -14.35
CA VAL A 314 -10.64 -8.52 -15.61
C VAL A 314 -11.50 -7.26 -15.66
N ARG A 315 -12.22 -6.96 -14.56
CA ARG A 315 -13.05 -5.74 -14.51
C ARG A 315 -12.20 -4.46 -14.58
N MET A 316 -11.10 -4.43 -13.84
CA MET A 316 -10.22 -3.26 -13.79
C MET A 316 -9.54 -3.01 -15.15
N ASP A 317 -9.02 -4.06 -15.79
CA ASP A 317 -8.40 -3.96 -17.10
C ASP A 317 -9.40 -3.48 -18.17
N ARG A 318 -10.59 -4.09 -18.22
CA ARG A 318 -11.67 -3.68 -19.13
C ARG A 318 -12.00 -2.20 -18.93
N ARG A 319 -12.22 -1.79 -17.67
CA ARG A 319 -12.60 -0.41 -17.36
C ARG A 319 -11.51 0.57 -17.74
N LEU A 320 -10.26 0.24 -17.48
CA LEU A 320 -9.15 1.10 -17.87
C LEU A 320 -9.05 1.18 -19.39
N HIS A 321 -9.18 0.06 -20.09
CA HIS A 321 -9.17 0.05 -21.55
C HIS A 321 -10.24 0.97 -22.15
N GLU A 322 -11.47 0.94 -21.62
CA GLU A 322 -12.57 1.81 -22.04
C GLU A 322 -12.29 3.30 -21.80
N THR A 323 -11.54 3.64 -20.75
CA THR A 323 -11.37 5.02 -20.30
C THR A 323 -10.00 5.62 -20.61
N TRP A 324 -8.99 4.79 -20.89
CA TRP A 324 -7.61 5.24 -21.10
C TRP A 324 -7.47 6.24 -22.25
N GLU A 325 -8.07 5.92 -23.40
CA GLU A 325 -8.00 6.79 -24.59
C GLU A 325 -8.76 8.10 -24.43
N THR A 326 -9.64 8.18 -23.44
CA THR A 326 -10.33 9.45 -23.12
C THR A 326 -9.41 10.45 -22.44
N ILE A 327 -8.27 10.03 -21.86
CA ILE A 327 -7.26 10.90 -21.26
C ILE A 327 -6.39 11.47 -22.39
N PRO A 328 -6.19 12.78 -22.50
CA PRO A 328 -5.29 13.37 -23.48
C PRO A 328 -3.90 12.75 -23.40
N GLU A 329 -3.26 12.45 -24.54
CA GLU A 329 -1.98 11.75 -24.61
C GLU A 329 -0.90 12.39 -23.75
N ARG A 330 -0.78 13.70 -23.79
CA ARG A 330 0.16 14.51 -22.98
C ARG A 330 -0.07 14.40 -21.46
N ARG A 331 -1.20 13.82 -21.04
CA ARG A 331 -1.60 13.68 -19.63
C ARG A 331 -1.68 12.24 -19.17
N ARG A 332 -1.20 11.31 -19.98
CA ARG A 332 -1.17 9.89 -19.66
C ARG A 332 0.15 9.28 -20.09
N GLN A 333 0.68 8.42 -19.25
CA GLN A 333 1.86 7.62 -19.58
C GLN A 333 1.70 6.21 -19.01
N ARG A 334 2.10 5.21 -19.79
CA ARG A 334 2.19 3.82 -19.33
C ARG A 334 3.64 3.47 -19.11
N ILE A 335 3.94 2.82 -17.98
CA ILE A 335 5.28 2.32 -17.65
C ILE A 335 5.19 0.85 -17.27
N ARG A 336 6.27 0.10 -17.44
CA ARG A 336 6.37 -1.29 -17.00
C ARG A 336 7.07 -1.35 -15.65
N TYR A 337 6.56 -2.24 -14.78
CA TYR A 337 7.19 -2.47 -13.48
C TYR A 337 8.62 -2.99 -13.60
N GLU A 338 8.86 -3.86 -14.58
CA GLU A 338 10.16 -4.46 -14.84
C GLU A 338 11.20 -3.38 -15.20
N ASP A 339 10.82 -2.40 -16.02
CA ASP A 339 11.68 -1.27 -16.38
C ASP A 339 11.96 -0.37 -15.16
N LEU A 340 10.90 -0.09 -14.37
CA LEU A 340 11.04 0.70 -13.14
C LEU A 340 11.98 0.05 -12.12
N VAL A 341 12.03 -1.28 -12.06
CA VAL A 341 12.96 -1.99 -11.17
C VAL A 341 14.37 -2.08 -11.75
N ALA A 342 14.49 -2.22 -13.08
CA ALA A 342 15.78 -2.31 -13.75
C ALA A 342 16.52 -0.97 -13.78
N ASP A 343 15.81 0.12 -14.09
CA ASP A 343 16.36 1.48 -14.13
C ASP A 343 15.36 2.50 -13.54
N PRO A 344 15.23 2.57 -12.21
CA PRO A 344 14.28 3.49 -11.56
C PRO A 344 14.50 4.94 -11.92
N ILE A 345 15.76 5.37 -12.00
CA ILE A 345 16.11 6.79 -12.27
C ILE A 345 15.79 7.16 -13.72
N GLY A 346 16.14 6.30 -14.68
CA GLY A 346 15.85 6.52 -16.10
C GLY A 346 14.34 6.57 -16.35
N VAL A 347 13.58 5.65 -15.75
CA VAL A 347 12.11 5.65 -15.88
C VAL A 347 11.51 6.93 -15.27
N LEU A 348 11.96 7.36 -14.09
CA LEU A 348 11.46 8.60 -13.48
C LEU A 348 11.77 9.82 -14.36
N ARG A 349 12.99 9.94 -14.89
CA ARG A 349 13.34 11.03 -15.82
C ARG A 349 12.42 11.02 -17.04
N GLY A 350 12.18 9.85 -17.66
CA GLY A 350 11.24 9.73 -18.77
C GLY A 350 9.81 10.14 -18.42
N VAL A 351 9.36 9.87 -17.18
CA VAL A 351 8.06 10.34 -16.67
C VAL A 351 8.03 11.86 -16.55
N TYR A 352 9.07 12.46 -15.96
CA TYR A 352 9.14 13.92 -15.80
C TYR A 352 9.21 14.63 -17.15
N ASP A 353 10.02 14.11 -18.09
CA ASP A 353 10.13 14.66 -19.44
C ASP A 353 8.80 14.59 -20.19
N HIS A 354 8.07 13.46 -20.11
CA HIS A 354 6.78 13.29 -20.75
C HIS A 354 5.73 14.31 -20.29
N PHE A 355 5.68 14.57 -18.98
CA PHE A 355 4.72 15.51 -18.41
C PHE A 355 5.24 16.96 -18.36
N GLY A 356 6.50 17.20 -18.75
CA GLY A 356 7.13 18.52 -18.69
C GLY A 356 7.34 19.00 -17.25
N TRP A 357 7.55 18.10 -16.29
CA TRP A 357 7.84 18.48 -14.90
C TRP A 357 9.33 18.81 -14.75
N PRO A 358 9.67 19.88 -14.03
CA PRO A 358 11.07 20.19 -13.76
C PRO A 358 11.69 19.15 -12.80
N VAL A 359 12.85 18.61 -13.15
CA VAL A 359 13.60 17.70 -12.28
C VAL A 359 14.56 18.50 -11.41
N ALA A 360 14.24 18.64 -10.12
CA ALA A 360 15.13 19.29 -9.18
C ALA A 360 16.27 18.33 -8.76
N GLU A 361 17.51 18.85 -8.57
CA GLU A 361 18.64 18.05 -8.09
C GLU A 361 18.36 17.35 -6.76
N VAL A 362 17.61 18.01 -5.87
CA VAL A 362 17.18 17.47 -4.59
C VAL A 362 16.28 16.23 -4.77
N ALA A 363 15.44 16.20 -5.80
CA ALA A 363 14.61 15.04 -6.10
C ALA A 363 15.48 13.84 -6.50
N GLN A 364 16.44 14.03 -7.39
CA GLN A 364 17.36 12.96 -7.82
C GLN A 364 18.17 12.39 -6.66
N SER A 365 18.71 13.27 -5.79
CA SER A 365 19.46 12.83 -4.61
C SER A 365 18.59 12.00 -3.66
N ARG A 366 17.33 12.39 -3.47
CA ARG A 366 16.37 11.66 -2.62
C ARG A 366 15.92 10.33 -3.24
N TRP A 367 15.74 10.26 -4.56
CA TRP A 367 15.50 8.98 -5.25
C TRP A 367 16.61 7.99 -4.99
N GLN A 368 17.86 8.42 -5.16
CA GLN A 368 19.03 7.56 -4.91
C GLN A 368 19.11 7.13 -3.45
N ALA A 369 18.90 8.06 -2.51
CA ALA A 369 18.85 7.74 -1.09
C ALA A 369 17.75 6.70 -0.78
N ARG A 370 16.54 6.89 -1.34
CA ARG A 370 15.42 5.97 -1.15
C ARG A 370 15.69 4.57 -1.69
N LEU A 371 16.32 4.47 -2.85
CA LEU A 371 16.70 3.19 -3.43
C LEU A 371 17.78 2.48 -2.58
N ASN A 372 18.71 3.24 -2.01
CA ASN A 372 19.78 2.71 -1.15
C ASN A 372 19.25 2.26 0.24
N GLU A 373 18.08 2.72 0.69
CA GLU A 373 17.47 2.26 1.95
C GLU A 373 17.04 0.78 1.90
N GLN A 374 16.85 0.21 0.71
CA GLN A 374 16.40 -1.16 0.51
C GLN A 374 17.24 -1.94 -0.51
N PRO A 375 18.57 -2.02 -0.31
CA PRO A 375 19.46 -2.69 -1.28
C PRO A 375 19.15 -4.19 -1.43
N GLU A 376 18.50 -4.79 -0.44
CA GLU A 376 18.18 -6.22 -0.39
C GLU A 376 16.67 -6.51 -0.59
N TYR A 377 15.92 -5.62 -1.22
CA TYR A 377 14.53 -5.93 -1.53
C TYR A 377 14.47 -7.19 -2.41
N ARG A 378 14.26 -8.33 -1.78
CA ARG A 378 14.03 -9.60 -2.46
C ARG A 378 12.54 -9.72 -2.78
N ARG A 379 12.23 -9.89 -4.05
CA ARG A 379 10.87 -10.26 -4.46
C ARG A 379 10.47 -11.52 -3.72
N ASN A 380 9.27 -11.55 -3.16
CA ASN A 380 8.73 -12.79 -2.60
C ASN A 380 8.73 -13.86 -3.70
N GLN A 381 9.49 -14.94 -3.49
CA GLN A 381 9.35 -16.13 -4.32
C GLN A 381 8.09 -16.85 -3.86
N LEU A 382 7.01 -16.66 -4.59
CA LEU A 382 5.72 -17.26 -4.27
C LEU A 382 5.54 -18.55 -5.06
N PRO A 383 4.88 -19.56 -4.49
CA PRO A 383 4.56 -20.77 -5.22
C PRO A 383 3.75 -20.45 -6.46
N PHE A 384 4.22 -20.93 -7.59
CA PHE A 384 3.55 -20.85 -8.87
C PHE A 384 3.31 -22.28 -9.36
N ASP A 385 2.06 -22.68 -9.47
CA ASP A 385 1.70 -23.99 -10.00
C ASP A 385 1.24 -23.87 -11.47
N GLU A 386 1.37 -24.97 -12.22
CA GLU A 386 0.99 -24.99 -13.64
C GLU A 386 -0.49 -24.68 -13.86
N ARG A 387 -1.37 -25.13 -12.95
CA ARG A 387 -2.80 -24.85 -13.00
C ARG A 387 -3.08 -23.35 -12.91
N LEU A 388 -2.41 -22.66 -12.00
CA LEU A 388 -2.54 -21.21 -11.88
C LEU A 388 -1.99 -20.51 -13.12
N GLY A 389 -0.89 -21.00 -13.68
CA GLY A 389 -0.30 -20.51 -14.92
C GLY A 389 -1.25 -20.62 -16.11
N GLN A 390 -1.83 -21.80 -16.33
CA GLN A 390 -2.82 -22.03 -17.37
C GLN A 390 -4.04 -21.13 -17.22
N ARG A 391 -4.57 -21.01 -15.99
CA ARG A 391 -5.68 -20.12 -15.72
C ARG A 391 -5.38 -18.66 -16.02
N ILE A 392 -4.16 -18.17 -15.70
CA ILE A 392 -3.73 -16.81 -16.05
C ILE A 392 -3.70 -16.64 -17.57
N ASP A 393 -3.12 -17.60 -18.29
CA ASP A 393 -3.00 -17.53 -19.73
C ASP A 393 -4.38 -17.58 -20.43
N GLU A 394 -5.37 -18.28 -19.86
CA GLU A 394 -6.73 -18.37 -20.37
C GLU A 394 -7.61 -17.19 -19.96
N ASP A 395 -7.78 -16.96 -18.64
CA ASP A 395 -8.74 -15.99 -18.11
C ASP A 395 -8.25 -14.52 -18.28
N LEU A 396 -6.92 -14.30 -18.38
CA LEU A 396 -6.31 -12.98 -18.49
C LEU A 396 -5.61 -12.74 -19.85
N ALA A 397 -5.95 -13.51 -20.89
CA ALA A 397 -5.35 -13.38 -22.22
C ALA A 397 -5.41 -11.95 -22.77
N ASP A 398 -6.55 -11.30 -22.65
CA ASP A 398 -6.74 -9.89 -23.07
C ASP A 398 -5.82 -8.93 -22.29
N LEU A 399 -5.70 -9.12 -20.96
CA LEU A 399 -4.82 -8.31 -20.13
C LEU A 399 -3.35 -8.51 -20.51
N LEU A 400 -2.92 -9.77 -20.74
CA LEU A 400 -1.57 -10.10 -21.20
C LEU A 400 -1.26 -9.38 -22.51
N THR A 401 -2.13 -9.49 -23.49
CA THR A 401 -1.98 -8.85 -24.81
C THR A 401 -1.92 -7.31 -24.69
N ARG A 402 -2.88 -6.69 -24.00
CA ARG A 402 -2.92 -5.22 -23.83
C ARG A 402 -1.73 -4.66 -23.05
N SER A 403 -1.15 -5.47 -22.18
CA SER A 403 0.01 -5.11 -21.37
C SER A 403 1.35 -5.48 -22.00
N GLY A 404 1.34 -6.18 -23.15
CA GLY A 404 2.53 -6.58 -23.91
C GLY A 404 3.31 -7.74 -23.28
N TYR A 405 2.60 -8.69 -22.62
CA TYR A 405 3.18 -9.88 -22.00
C TYR A 405 2.80 -11.20 -22.64
N ASP A 406 2.04 -11.19 -23.72
CA ASP A 406 1.59 -12.36 -24.46
C ASP A 406 2.73 -13.15 -25.12
N ALA A 407 3.76 -12.45 -25.61
CA ALA A 407 4.92 -13.02 -26.28
C ALA A 407 6.09 -13.34 -25.33
N ALA A 408 5.99 -13.12 -24.02
CA ALA A 408 7.11 -13.36 -23.11
C ALA A 408 7.36 -14.87 -22.95
N PRO A 409 8.57 -15.38 -23.25
CA PRO A 409 8.90 -16.76 -23.00
C PRO A 409 8.78 -17.04 -21.49
N ARG A 410 8.20 -18.20 -21.15
CA ARG A 410 8.20 -18.68 -19.76
C ARG A 410 9.67 -18.79 -19.31
N HIS A 411 10.14 -17.85 -18.49
CA HIS A 411 11.48 -17.99 -17.92
C HIS A 411 11.51 -19.23 -17.03
N PRO A 412 12.33 -20.23 -17.34
CA PRO A 412 12.59 -21.29 -16.38
C PRO A 412 13.22 -20.66 -15.13
N ARG A 413 12.64 -20.92 -14.00
CA ARG A 413 13.13 -20.46 -12.68
C ARG A 413 14.33 -21.27 -12.23
#